data_e7583fa798cfb26f48d80658e93c489f
#
_entry.id   e7583fa798cfb26f48d80658e93c489f
#
_cell.length_a   1.000
_cell.length_b   1.000
_cell.length_c   1.000
_cell.angle_alpha   90.00
_cell.angle_beta   90.00
_cell.angle_gamma   90.00
#
_symmetry.space_group_name_H-M   'P 1'
#
loop_
_entity.id
_entity.type
_entity.pdbx_description
1 polymer ?
#
loop_
_entity_poly.entity_id
_entity_poly.type
_entity_poly.pdbx_seq_one_letter_code
_entity_poly.pdbx_strand_id
1 'polypeptide(L)'
;MSDFWTEIENHFRDKVSMSIFKLNPSASQSEITDLEEHLGVELPLSLKEILLKHNGQDSGVGLFFGLQFLSVSGIKSQWDTWYSLKDDGLNEELSDSMSSRPTGFIKALYLNPKWIPLTFDYGGNHIGIDFDPDQQGKIGQIIAFGRDDDQKKL
;
A
#
# COMPACT_ATOMS: atom_id res chain seq x y z
N MET A 1 18.66 15.64 8.10
CA MET A 1 17.96 14.57 7.34
C MET A 1 16.89 15.21 6.48
N SER A 2 16.94 14.99 5.17
CA SER A 2 15.85 15.45 4.29
C SER A 2 14.58 14.68 4.62
N ASP A 3 13.44 15.35 4.59
CA ASP A 3 12.19 14.64 4.67
C ASP A 3 11.91 13.91 3.34
N PHE A 4 11.07 12.90 3.42
CA PHE A 4 10.76 12.04 2.28
C PHE A 4 10.18 12.84 1.09
N TRP A 5 9.36 13.86 1.35
CA TRP A 5 8.79 14.69 0.29
C TRP A 5 9.82 15.52 -0.43
N THR A 6 10.82 16.04 0.29
CA THR A 6 11.94 16.74 -0.33
C THR A 6 12.68 15.82 -1.31
N GLU A 7 12.87 14.57 -0.95
CA GLU A 7 13.49 13.58 -1.85
C GLU A 7 12.64 13.33 -3.11
N ILE A 8 11.33 13.19 -2.95
CA ILE A 8 10.39 13.02 -4.08
C ILE A 8 10.43 14.25 -4.99
N GLU A 9 10.32 15.45 -4.42
CA GLU A 9 10.35 16.70 -5.16
C GLU A 9 11.67 16.86 -5.92
N ASN A 10 12.78 16.54 -5.30
CA ASN A 10 14.11 16.58 -5.93
C ASN A 10 14.21 15.59 -7.09
N HIS A 11 13.64 14.39 -6.93
CA HIS A 11 13.63 13.38 -7.98
C HIS A 11 12.92 13.88 -9.25
N PHE A 12 11.85 14.63 -9.09
CA PHE A 12 11.04 15.11 -10.22
C PHE A 12 11.38 16.52 -10.68
N ARG A 13 12.23 17.28 -9.94
CA ARG A 13 12.47 18.72 -10.12
C ARG A 13 12.65 19.14 -11.58
N ASP A 14 13.48 18.45 -12.32
CA ASP A 14 13.85 18.77 -13.69
C ASP A 14 13.15 17.87 -14.73
N LYS A 15 12.21 17.04 -14.30
CA LYS A 15 11.56 16.03 -15.14
C LYS A 15 10.10 16.36 -15.42
N VAL A 16 9.35 16.69 -14.39
CA VAL A 16 7.92 16.98 -14.48
C VAL A 16 7.51 18.02 -13.44
N SER A 17 6.39 18.69 -13.68
CA SER A 17 5.76 19.54 -12.67
C SER A 17 5.04 18.67 -11.65
N MET A 18 5.23 18.94 -10.35
CA MET A 18 4.54 18.22 -9.27
C MET A 18 3.01 18.36 -9.36
N SER A 19 2.51 19.42 -10.02
CA SER A 19 1.07 19.64 -10.18
C SER A 19 0.35 18.55 -10.97
N ILE A 20 1.05 17.76 -11.79
CA ILE A 20 0.45 16.64 -12.54
C ILE A 20 -0.07 15.54 -11.63
N PHE A 21 0.49 15.39 -10.43
CA PHE A 21 0.10 14.35 -9.48
C PHE A 21 -1.18 14.70 -8.74
N LYS A 22 -1.58 15.98 -8.72
CA LYS A 22 -2.79 16.45 -8.02
C LYS A 22 -2.88 15.92 -6.59
N LEU A 23 -1.81 16.09 -5.85
CA LEU A 23 -1.72 15.63 -4.46
C LEU A 23 -2.72 16.37 -3.58
N ASN A 24 -3.38 15.62 -2.70
CA ASN A 24 -4.33 16.20 -1.75
C ASN A 24 -3.61 17.01 -0.66
N PRO A 25 -4.33 17.89 0.06
CA PRO A 25 -3.81 18.51 1.28
C PRO A 25 -3.43 17.47 2.34
N SER A 26 -2.82 17.93 3.42
CA SER A 26 -2.40 17.08 4.56
C SER A 26 -3.56 16.28 5.15
N ALA A 27 -3.30 15.02 5.50
CA ALA A 27 -4.16 14.30 6.43
C ALA A 27 -3.97 14.87 7.85
N SER A 28 -4.96 14.72 8.71
CA SER A 28 -4.82 15.05 10.12
C SER A 28 -4.25 13.86 10.90
N GLN A 29 -3.66 14.15 12.07
CA GLN A 29 -3.18 13.10 12.95
C GLN A 29 -4.33 12.17 13.39
N SER A 30 -5.52 12.72 13.63
CA SER A 30 -6.68 11.91 14.03
C SER A 30 -7.15 10.98 12.92
N GLU A 31 -7.13 11.41 11.67
CA GLU A 31 -7.47 10.54 10.54
C GLU A 31 -6.50 9.36 10.45
N ILE A 32 -5.22 9.59 10.67
CA ILE A 32 -4.19 8.53 10.67
C ILE A 32 -4.40 7.58 11.85
N THR A 33 -4.65 8.11 13.05
CA THR A 33 -4.91 7.30 14.25
C THR A 33 -6.15 6.43 14.07
N ASP A 34 -7.23 7.00 13.53
CA ASP A 34 -8.46 6.25 13.25
C ASP A 34 -8.21 5.14 12.22
N LEU A 35 -7.39 5.40 11.22
CA LEU A 35 -7.00 4.37 10.24
C LEU A 35 -6.22 3.24 10.91
N GLU A 36 -5.23 3.56 11.74
CA GLU A 36 -4.44 2.56 12.47
C GLU A 36 -5.32 1.68 13.35
N GLU A 37 -6.27 2.28 14.08
CA GLU A 37 -7.24 1.54 14.89
C GLU A 37 -8.11 0.62 14.03
N HIS A 38 -8.57 1.11 12.89
CA HIS A 38 -9.41 0.33 11.96
C HIS A 38 -8.65 -0.86 11.36
N LEU A 39 -7.40 -0.64 10.95
CA LEU A 39 -6.55 -1.69 10.36
C LEU A 39 -6.00 -2.67 11.41
N GLY A 40 -5.94 -2.27 12.67
CA GLY A 40 -5.34 -3.08 13.74
C GLY A 40 -3.81 -3.15 13.68
N VAL A 41 -3.17 -2.17 13.04
CA VAL A 41 -1.70 -2.08 12.93
C VAL A 41 -1.25 -0.65 13.17
N GLU A 42 -0.02 -0.48 13.61
CA GLU A 42 0.64 0.83 13.65
C GLU A 42 1.40 1.03 12.34
N LEU A 43 1.10 2.13 11.64
CA LEU A 43 1.76 2.45 10.38
C LEU A 43 3.20 2.93 10.62
N PRO A 44 4.13 2.64 9.69
CA PRO A 44 5.50 3.16 9.81
C PRO A 44 5.50 4.69 9.88
N LEU A 45 6.43 5.23 10.65
CA LEU A 45 6.57 6.69 10.81
C LEU A 45 6.74 7.40 9.46
N SER A 46 7.53 6.82 8.56
CA SER A 46 7.74 7.38 7.22
C SER A 46 6.43 7.53 6.44
N LEU A 47 5.53 6.55 6.51
CA LEU A 47 4.22 6.66 5.85
C LEU A 47 3.34 7.71 6.51
N LYS A 48 3.34 7.78 7.85
CA LYS A 48 2.60 8.83 8.58
C LYS A 48 3.07 10.22 8.17
N GLU A 49 4.37 10.44 8.06
CA GLU A 49 4.96 11.71 7.61
C GLU A 49 4.53 12.05 6.18
N ILE A 50 4.51 11.06 5.29
CA ILE A 50 4.03 11.24 3.92
C ILE A 50 2.57 11.72 3.91
N LEU A 51 1.69 11.03 4.64
CA LEU A 51 0.26 11.36 4.69
C LEU A 51 -0.01 12.72 5.38
N LEU A 52 0.78 13.06 6.39
CA LEU A 52 0.68 14.37 7.06
C LEU A 52 1.10 15.53 6.16
N LYS A 53 1.86 15.28 5.11
CA LYS A 53 2.21 16.27 4.10
C LYS A 53 1.15 16.33 2.99
N HIS A 54 0.83 15.17 2.43
CA HIS A 54 -0.18 15.03 1.38
C HIS A 54 -0.97 13.74 1.59
N ASN A 55 -2.27 13.88 1.71
CA ASN A 55 -3.18 12.76 1.93
C ASN A 55 -3.52 12.05 0.61
N GLY A 56 -2.50 11.48 -0.04
CA GLY A 56 -2.69 10.73 -1.28
C GLY A 56 -3.12 11.57 -2.46
N GLN A 57 -3.73 10.89 -3.42
CA GLN A 57 -4.27 11.45 -4.66
C GLN A 57 -5.65 10.84 -4.91
N ASP A 58 -6.60 11.65 -5.41
CA ASP A 58 -7.88 11.13 -5.91
C ASP A 58 -7.88 11.06 -7.44
N SER A 59 -6.95 11.75 -8.08
CA SER A 59 -6.81 11.83 -9.53
C SER A 59 -5.39 12.24 -9.91
N GLY A 60 -5.14 12.46 -11.18
CA GLY A 60 -3.82 12.87 -11.67
C GLY A 60 -2.97 11.68 -12.07
N VAL A 61 -1.72 11.96 -12.42
CA VAL A 61 -0.74 10.93 -12.76
C VAL A 61 -0.33 10.20 -11.47
N GLY A 62 -0.30 8.86 -11.51
CA GLY A 62 0.11 8.07 -10.34
C GLY A 62 1.52 8.40 -9.88
N LEU A 63 1.67 8.73 -8.59
CA LEU A 63 2.95 9.19 -8.04
C LEU A 63 4.00 8.07 -7.95
N PHE A 64 3.56 6.86 -7.58
CA PHE A 64 4.47 5.73 -7.35
C PHE A 64 4.35 4.72 -8.52
N PHE A 65 5.35 4.71 -9.37
CA PHE A 65 5.42 3.80 -10.53
C PHE A 65 4.20 3.90 -11.47
N GLY A 66 3.62 5.10 -11.57
CA GLY A 66 2.39 5.32 -12.34
C GLY A 66 1.11 4.84 -11.65
N LEU A 67 1.21 4.39 -10.40
CA LEU A 67 0.07 3.94 -9.59
C LEU A 67 -0.41 5.07 -8.69
N GLN A 68 -1.73 5.13 -8.49
CA GLN A 68 -2.34 6.12 -7.60
C GLN A 68 -1.86 5.93 -6.16
N PHE A 69 -1.36 7.00 -5.56
CA PHE A 69 -1.06 7.04 -4.12
C PHE A 69 -2.36 7.20 -3.34
N LEU A 70 -2.74 6.18 -2.55
CA LEU A 70 -4.01 6.18 -1.83
C LEU A 70 -4.01 7.18 -0.66
N SER A 71 -5.14 7.89 -0.51
CA SER A 71 -5.45 8.68 0.69
C SER A 71 -5.76 7.77 1.88
N VAL A 72 -5.87 8.34 3.08
CA VAL A 72 -6.31 7.61 4.28
C VAL A 72 -7.62 6.88 4.01
N SER A 73 -8.62 7.57 3.44
CA SER A 73 -9.90 6.93 3.11
C SER A 73 -9.77 5.90 1.99
N GLY A 74 -8.87 6.11 1.04
CA GLY A 74 -8.59 5.15 -0.03
C GLY A 74 -7.94 3.87 0.50
N ILE A 75 -6.98 3.98 1.39
CA ILE A 75 -6.35 2.83 2.06
C ILE A 75 -7.42 2.02 2.79
N LYS A 76 -8.24 2.69 3.58
CA LYS A 76 -9.33 2.05 4.32
C LYS A 76 -10.30 1.32 3.40
N SER A 77 -10.74 1.99 2.33
CA SER A 77 -11.71 1.45 1.38
C SER A 77 -11.18 0.21 0.65
N GLN A 78 -9.95 0.24 0.17
CA GLN A 78 -9.33 -0.90 -0.49
C GLN A 78 -9.09 -2.05 0.49
N TRP A 79 -8.62 -1.75 1.70
CA TRP A 79 -8.45 -2.76 2.74
C TRP A 79 -9.79 -3.41 3.13
N ASP A 80 -10.86 -2.62 3.29
CA ASP A 80 -12.19 -3.13 3.61
C ASP A 80 -12.70 -4.10 2.54
N THR A 81 -12.44 -3.80 1.28
CA THR A 81 -12.80 -4.67 0.15
C THR A 81 -12.12 -6.04 0.30
N TRP A 82 -10.82 -6.07 0.56
CA TRP A 82 -10.09 -7.32 0.79
C TRP A 82 -10.55 -8.03 2.07
N TYR A 83 -10.73 -7.28 3.14
CA TYR A 83 -11.17 -7.83 4.43
C TYR A 83 -12.53 -8.52 4.32
N SER A 84 -13.43 -7.99 3.50
CA SER A 84 -14.75 -8.59 3.30
C SER A 84 -14.70 -9.99 2.67
N LEU A 85 -13.60 -10.32 2.01
CA LEU A 85 -13.39 -11.62 1.36
C LEU A 85 -12.66 -12.65 2.23
N LYS A 86 -12.25 -12.28 3.44
CA LYS A 86 -11.38 -13.13 4.26
C LYS A 86 -11.98 -14.49 4.64
N ASP A 87 -13.31 -14.58 4.74
CA ASP A 87 -14.02 -15.79 5.15
C ASP A 87 -14.62 -16.56 3.96
N ASP A 88 -14.33 -16.18 2.73
CA ASP A 88 -14.89 -16.77 1.51
C ASP A 88 -14.16 -18.04 1.04
N GLY A 89 -13.15 -18.49 1.79
CA GLY A 89 -12.40 -19.72 1.45
C GLY A 89 -11.40 -19.54 0.31
N LEU A 90 -11.11 -18.30 -0.11
CA LEU A 90 -10.24 -18.03 -1.25
C LEU A 90 -8.80 -18.46 -1.03
N ASN A 91 -8.28 -18.32 0.18
CA ASN A 91 -6.92 -18.77 0.49
C ASN A 91 -6.80 -20.28 0.38
N GLU A 92 -7.80 -21.02 0.86
CA GLU A 92 -7.84 -22.48 0.79
C GLU A 92 -7.95 -22.97 -0.67
N GLU A 93 -8.74 -22.28 -1.48
CA GLU A 93 -8.95 -22.65 -2.89
C GLU A 93 -7.77 -22.28 -3.77
N LEU A 94 -7.11 -21.13 -3.50
CA LEU A 94 -6.13 -20.53 -4.40
C LEU A 94 -4.68 -20.61 -3.91
N SER A 95 -4.43 -21.03 -2.67
CA SER A 95 -3.08 -21.04 -2.10
C SER A 95 -2.07 -21.85 -2.91
N ASP A 96 -2.48 -22.96 -3.51
CA ASP A 96 -1.60 -23.79 -4.35
C ASP A 96 -1.13 -23.07 -5.63
N SER A 97 -1.86 -22.05 -6.05
CA SER A 97 -1.52 -21.21 -7.20
C SER A 97 -0.69 -19.99 -6.81
N MET A 98 -0.55 -19.73 -5.53
CA MET A 98 0.17 -18.54 -5.03
C MET A 98 1.64 -18.84 -4.79
N SER A 99 2.48 -17.86 -5.03
CA SER A 99 3.91 -17.94 -4.75
C SER A 99 4.45 -16.58 -4.33
N SER A 100 5.68 -16.54 -3.87
CA SER A 100 6.36 -15.26 -3.61
C SER A 100 7.72 -15.22 -4.30
N ARG A 101 8.16 -13.99 -4.56
CA ARG A 101 9.47 -13.74 -5.16
C ARG A 101 10.17 -12.62 -4.39
N PRO A 102 11.28 -12.92 -3.67
CA PRO A 102 11.89 -14.25 -3.49
C PRO A 102 11.00 -15.22 -2.71
N THR A 103 11.23 -16.51 -2.91
CA THR A 103 10.51 -17.55 -2.18
C THR A 103 10.77 -17.45 -0.68
N GLY A 104 9.73 -17.59 0.14
CA GLY A 104 9.84 -17.58 1.60
C GLY A 104 9.78 -16.19 2.25
N PHE A 105 9.66 -15.11 1.48
CA PHE A 105 9.57 -13.75 2.01
C PHE A 105 8.13 -13.29 2.23
N ILE A 106 7.21 -13.71 1.38
CA ILE A 106 5.80 -13.35 1.44
C ILE A 106 4.98 -14.63 1.53
N LYS A 107 4.01 -14.69 2.41
CA LYS A 107 3.13 -15.86 2.52
C LYS A 107 2.41 -16.11 1.20
N ALA A 108 2.34 -17.36 0.78
CA ALA A 108 1.68 -17.77 -0.45
C ALA A 108 0.16 -17.82 -0.27
N LEU A 109 -0.45 -16.66 -0.13
CA LEU A 109 -1.89 -16.45 0.09
C LEU A 109 -2.46 -15.59 -1.02
N TYR A 110 -3.75 -15.76 -1.30
CA TYR A 110 -4.47 -14.87 -2.20
C TYR A 110 -4.70 -13.51 -1.54
N LEU A 111 -5.11 -13.51 -0.28
CA LEU A 111 -5.31 -12.29 0.50
C LEU A 111 -4.81 -12.47 1.93
N ASN A 112 -4.46 -11.36 2.55
CA ASN A 112 -4.06 -11.32 3.96
C ASN A 112 -4.46 -9.95 4.54
N PRO A 113 -5.29 -9.91 5.60
CA PRO A 113 -5.68 -8.64 6.25
C PRO A 113 -4.51 -7.83 6.79
N LYS A 114 -3.33 -8.43 6.93
CA LYS A 114 -2.09 -7.75 7.34
C LYS A 114 -1.30 -7.16 6.17
N TRP A 115 -1.80 -7.27 4.94
CA TRP A 115 -1.27 -6.57 3.78
C TRP A 115 -2.05 -5.28 3.59
N ILE A 116 -1.39 -4.14 3.79
CA ILE A 116 -2.02 -2.83 3.77
C ILE A 116 -1.74 -2.16 2.43
N PRO A 117 -2.77 -1.91 1.60
CA PRO A 117 -2.57 -1.28 0.29
C PRO A 117 -2.16 0.19 0.44
N LEU A 118 -1.17 0.62 -0.33
CA LEU A 118 -0.72 2.02 -0.40
C LEU A 118 -0.98 2.64 -1.76
N THR A 119 -1.06 1.82 -2.80
CA THR A 119 -1.35 2.26 -4.17
C THR A 119 -2.51 1.49 -4.75
N PHE A 120 -3.02 1.97 -5.87
CA PHE A 120 -4.13 1.34 -6.58
C PHE A 120 -3.96 1.50 -8.09
N ASP A 121 -4.19 0.41 -8.83
CA ASP A 121 -4.09 0.38 -10.29
C ASP A 121 -5.46 0.40 -10.99
N TYR A 122 -6.56 0.54 -10.23
CA TYR A 122 -7.94 0.43 -10.69
C TYR A 122 -8.35 -0.97 -11.19
N GLY A 123 -7.46 -1.95 -11.05
CA GLY A 123 -7.71 -3.36 -11.41
C GLY A 123 -7.70 -4.32 -10.22
N GLY A 124 -7.56 -3.78 -9.01
CA GLY A 124 -7.51 -4.60 -7.79
C GLY A 124 -6.11 -5.02 -7.38
N ASN A 125 -5.08 -4.35 -7.89
CA ASN A 125 -3.68 -4.62 -7.54
C ASN A 125 -3.06 -3.44 -6.81
N HIS A 126 -2.08 -3.72 -5.94
CA HIS A 126 -1.50 -2.75 -5.03
C HIS A 126 0.00 -2.97 -4.85
N ILE A 127 0.69 -1.89 -4.53
CA ILE A 127 1.93 -1.92 -3.75
C ILE A 127 1.50 -1.58 -2.32
N GLY A 128 2.00 -2.31 -1.36
CA GLY A 128 1.60 -2.11 0.03
C GLY A 128 2.62 -2.61 1.03
N ILE A 129 2.20 -2.61 2.30
CA ILE A 129 3.04 -3.02 3.43
C ILE A 129 2.59 -4.38 3.92
N ASP A 130 3.54 -5.28 4.14
CA ASP A 130 3.31 -6.60 4.70
C ASP A 130 3.66 -6.61 6.19
N PHE A 131 2.63 -6.74 7.04
CA PHE A 131 2.78 -6.87 8.49
C PHE A 131 2.77 -8.32 8.95
N ASP A 132 2.68 -9.29 8.04
CA ASP A 132 2.63 -10.72 8.35
C ASP A 132 3.47 -11.52 7.35
N PRO A 133 4.80 -11.27 7.30
CA PRO A 133 5.68 -11.89 6.32
C PRO A 133 5.85 -13.40 6.56
N ASP A 134 6.34 -14.10 5.54
CA ASP A 134 6.78 -15.47 5.67
C ASP A 134 8.15 -15.53 6.38
N GLN A 135 8.65 -16.74 6.60
CA GLN A 135 9.79 -17.02 7.48
C GLN A 135 11.05 -16.19 7.19
N GLN A 136 11.32 -15.87 5.93
CA GLN A 136 12.51 -15.11 5.53
C GLN A 136 12.22 -13.60 5.36
N GLY A 137 10.98 -13.19 5.46
CA GLY A 137 10.57 -11.80 5.30
C GLY A 137 10.72 -10.98 6.58
N LYS A 138 10.46 -9.70 6.46
CA LYS A 138 10.50 -8.74 7.58
C LYS A 138 9.18 -8.02 7.70
N ILE A 139 8.71 -7.83 8.92
CA ILE A 139 7.52 -7.00 9.20
C ILE A 139 7.77 -5.59 8.66
N GLY A 140 6.81 -5.09 7.89
CA GLY A 140 6.91 -3.76 7.28
C GLY A 140 7.57 -3.73 5.90
N GLN A 141 7.91 -4.90 5.34
CA GLN A 141 8.44 -4.98 3.97
C GLN A 141 7.41 -4.49 2.96
N ILE A 142 7.88 -3.92 1.86
CA ILE A 142 7.02 -3.45 0.76
C ILE A 142 6.83 -4.58 -0.23
N ILE A 143 5.57 -4.84 -0.59
CA ILE A 143 5.20 -5.93 -1.50
C ILE A 143 4.24 -5.46 -2.58
N ALA A 144 4.23 -6.18 -3.70
CA ALA A 144 3.17 -6.09 -4.70
C ALA A 144 2.21 -7.27 -4.51
N PHE A 145 0.93 -6.98 -4.42
CA PHE A 145 -0.12 -7.98 -4.25
C PHE A 145 -1.42 -7.52 -4.91
N GLY A 146 -2.34 -8.43 -5.08
CA GLY A 146 -3.64 -8.10 -5.59
C GLY A 146 -4.27 -9.21 -6.41
N ARG A 147 -5.36 -8.86 -7.04
CA ARG A 147 -6.22 -9.77 -7.80
C ARG A 147 -5.48 -10.56 -8.88
N ASP A 148 -4.57 -9.91 -9.59
CA ASP A 148 -3.85 -10.50 -10.73
C ASP A 148 -2.43 -10.94 -10.38
N ASP A 149 -1.99 -10.73 -9.14
CA ASP A 149 -0.64 -11.05 -8.67
C ASP A 149 -0.59 -12.43 -8.00
N ASP A 150 -0.63 -13.50 -8.79
CA ASP A 150 -0.48 -14.87 -8.26
C ASP A 150 0.94 -15.10 -7.72
N GLN A 151 1.92 -14.39 -8.26
CA GLN A 151 3.27 -14.33 -7.71
C GLN A 151 3.46 -13.01 -6.98
N LYS A 152 3.42 -13.05 -5.64
CA LYS A 152 3.67 -11.88 -4.80
C LYS A 152 5.14 -11.50 -4.89
N LYS A 153 5.43 -10.19 -4.97
CA LYS A 153 6.80 -9.69 -5.18
C LYS A 153 7.21 -8.76 -4.04
N LEU A 154 8.46 -8.91 -3.65
CA LEU A 154 9.09 -8.04 -2.66
C LEU A 154 9.56 -6.74 -3.31
#